data_b79e36fd9831044cbd81a2da7236a8e6
#
_entry.id   b79e36fd9831044cbd81a2da7236a8e6
#
_cell.length_a   1.000
_cell.length_b   1.000
_cell.length_c   1.000
_cell.angle_alpha   90.00
_cell.angle_beta   90.00
_cell.angle_gamma   90.00
#
_symmetry.space_group_name_H-M   'P 1'
#
loop_
_entity.id
_entity.type
_entity.pdbx_description
1 polymer ?
#
loop_
_entity_poly.entity_id
_entity_poly.type
_entity_poly.pdbx_seq_one_letter_code
_entity_poly.pdbx_strand_id
1 'polypeptide(L)'
;MRKGEQTRQEIIRKAAPIFNQKGYDGAALSDLMRATGLEKGGIYRHFESKQELAGDAFDHAWKIAMDTRFEGTDEIPNTVDRLKQIVRNFRDRRSGLVPGGCPLLNTAIDSDDGNRQLRAKARQALSSWLNRLQLIAEEGRRRDEVGSDVDSLKLATLIASTLEGSFMVSRLQRSEEPLNLACHHLEEYLETKVRARKSKGGARNS
;
A
#
# COMPACT_ATOMS: atom_id res chain seq x y z
N MET A 1 26.00 10.45 1.59
CA MET A 1 25.83 9.38 0.58
C MET A 1 26.96 9.46 -0.44
N ARG A 2 27.53 8.33 -0.87
CA ARG A 2 28.56 8.31 -1.93
C ARG A 2 27.90 8.64 -3.28
N LYS A 3 28.61 9.31 -4.19
CA LYS A 3 28.09 9.72 -5.52
C LYS A 3 27.42 8.56 -6.30
N GLY A 4 27.99 7.35 -6.24
CA GLY A 4 27.43 6.15 -6.88
C GLY A 4 26.08 5.73 -6.30
N GLU A 5 25.91 5.83 -5.00
CA GLU A 5 24.64 5.54 -4.33
C GLU A 5 23.55 6.56 -4.68
N GLN A 6 23.90 7.83 -4.77
CA GLN A 6 22.97 8.87 -5.24
C GLN A 6 22.47 8.60 -6.66
N THR A 7 23.39 8.21 -7.56
CA THR A 7 23.02 7.86 -8.95
C THR A 7 22.12 6.63 -8.98
N ARG A 8 22.39 5.61 -8.16
CA ARG A 8 21.56 4.41 -8.05
C ARG A 8 20.14 4.74 -7.63
N GLN A 9 19.99 5.55 -6.58
CA GLN A 9 18.67 5.99 -6.09
C GLN A 9 17.91 6.83 -7.13
N GLU A 10 18.61 7.68 -7.87
CA GLU A 10 17.99 8.48 -8.94
C GLU A 10 17.51 7.60 -10.11
N ILE A 11 18.26 6.55 -10.48
CA ILE A 11 17.82 5.57 -11.48
C ILE A 11 16.56 4.85 -11.00
N ILE A 12 16.51 4.38 -9.75
CA ILE A 12 15.35 3.72 -9.15
C ILE A 12 14.13 4.64 -9.20
N ARG A 13 14.29 5.88 -8.73
CA ARG A 13 13.21 6.88 -8.69
C ARG A 13 12.61 7.14 -10.08
N LYS A 14 13.45 7.21 -11.12
CA LYS A 14 13.02 7.44 -12.50
C LYS A 14 12.46 6.19 -13.18
N ALA A 15 12.92 5.01 -12.79
CA ALA A 15 12.45 3.74 -13.35
C ALA A 15 11.11 3.30 -12.74
N ALA A 16 10.83 3.65 -11.48
CA ALA A 16 9.63 3.21 -10.77
C ALA A 16 8.32 3.54 -11.50
N PRO A 17 8.09 4.76 -12.03
CA PRO A 17 6.89 5.06 -12.82
C PRO A 17 6.79 4.20 -14.09
N ILE A 18 7.92 3.89 -14.73
CA ILE A 18 7.93 3.10 -15.97
C ILE A 18 7.46 1.68 -15.70
N PHE A 19 8.03 1.02 -14.70
CA PHE A 19 7.61 -0.33 -14.33
C PHE A 19 6.18 -0.35 -13.79
N ASN A 20 5.78 0.65 -13.01
CA ASN A 20 4.43 0.71 -12.45
C ASN A 20 3.34 0.93 -13.51
N GLN A 21 3.66 1.61 -14.62
CA GLN A 21 2.72 1.88 -15.71
C GLN A 21 2.70 0.79 -16.78
N LYS A 22 3.87 0.19 -17.09
CA LYS A 22 4.05 -0.69 -18.24
C LYS A 22 4.21 -2.16 -17.87
N GLY A 23 4.36 -2.46 -16.59
CA GLY A 23 4.76 -3.78 -16.11
C GLY A 23 6.22 -4.09 -16.40
N TYR A 24 6.69 -5.27 -15.95
CA TYR A 24 8.07 -5.69 -16.13
C TYR A 24 8.40 -5.93 -17.62
N ASP A 25 7.56 -6.69 -18.31
CA ASP A 25 7.81 -7.06 -19.71
C ASP A 25 7.61 -5.87 -20.64
N GLY A 26 6.59 -5.05 -20.43
CA GLY A 26 6.27 -3.88 -21.22
C GLY A 26 7.24 -2.70 -21.04
N ALA A 27 8.04 -2.67 -19.98
CA ALA A 27 9.06 -1.65 -19.75
C ALA A 27 10.31 -1.92 -20.60
N ALA A 28 10.41 -1.31 -21.78
CA ALA A 28 11.59 -1.45 -22.65
C ALA A 28 12.81 -0.75 -22.05
N LEU A 29 14.02 -1.25 -22.35
CA LEU A 29 15.27 -0.62 -21.93
C LEU A 29 15.38 0.83 -22.46
N SER A 30 14.89 1.09 -23.66
CA SER A 30 14.83 2.43 -24.24
C SER A 30 13.99 3.42 -23.44
N ASP A 31 12.91 2.94 -22.77
CA ASP A 31 12.11 3.77 -21.86
C ASP A 31 12.91 4.14 -20.62
N LEU A 32 13.64 3.18 -20.06
CA LEU A 32 14.51 3.39 -18.88
C LEU A 32 15.66 4.35 -19.22
N MET A 33 16.31 4.18 -20.38
CA MET A 33 17.37 5.08 -20.85
C MET A 33 16.84 6.50 -21.04
N ARG A 34 15.69 6.67 -21.67
CA ARG A 34 15.03 7.97 -21.85
C ARG A 34 14.68 8.64 -20.52
N ALA A 35 14.10 7.87 -19.59
CA ALA A 35 13.69 8.41 -18.29
C ALA A 35 14.90 8.80 -17.42
N THR A 36 15.96 7.99 -17.45
CA THR A 36 17.16 8.23 -16.63
C THR A 36 18.12 9.24 -17.25
N GLY A 37 18.10 9.39 -18.57
CA GLY A 37 19.11 10.14 -19.33
C GLY A 37 20.45 9.42 -19.42
N LEU A 38 20.48 8.10 -19.17
CA LEU A 38 21.69 7.29 -19.20
C LEU A 38 21.64 6.28 -20.34
N GLU A 39 22.81 6.02 -20.91
CA GLU A 39 23.01 4.90 -21.82
C GLU A 39 22.94 3.54 -21.08
N LYS A 40 22.72 2.44 -21.81
CA LYS A 40 22.66 1.07 -21.29
C LYS A 40 23.77 0.76 -20.29
N GLY A 41 25.02 1.06 -20.62
CA GLY A 41 26.18 0.84 -19.76
C GLY A 41 26.15 1.68 -18.48
N GLY A 42 25.55 2.88 -18.52
CA GLY A 42 25.37 3.74 -17.36
C GLY A 42 24.40 3.14 -16.35
N ILE A 43 23.31 2.54 -16.80
CA ILE A 43 22.32 1.85 -15.95
C ILE A 43 22.95 0.57 -15.37
N TYR A 44 23.51 -0.31 -16.21
CA TYR A 44 24.04 -1.61 -15.79
C TYR A 44 25.38 -1.54 -15.04
N ARG A 45 25.95 -0.35 -14.84
CA ARG A 45 27.01 -0.12 -13.86
C ARG A 45 26.50 -0.17 -12.40
N HIS A 46 25.19 0.06 -12.22
CA HIS A 46 24.54 0.13 -10.92
C HIS A 46 23.62 -1.04 -10.62
N PHE A 47 23.25 -1.83 -11.64
CA PHE A 47 22.34 -2.96 -11.54
C PHE A 47 22.84 -4.12 -12.40
N GLU A 48 22.82 -5.32 -11.85
CA GLU A 48 23.25 -6.53 -12.57
C GLU A 48 22.26 -6.90 -13.69
N SER A 49 20.98 -6.53 -13.53
CA SER A 49 19.93 -6.89 -14.47
C SER A 49 18.76 -5.89 -14.46
N LYS A 50 17.92 -5.93 -15.51
CA LYS A 50 16.60 -5.25 -15.52
C LYS A 50 15.72 -5.73 -14.36
N GLN A 51 15.85 -6.99 -13.98
CA GLN A 51 15.08 -7.61 -12.90
C GLN A 51 15.43 -7.05 -11.53
N GLU A 52 16.72 -6.84 -11.23
CA GLU A 52 17.16 -6.16 -10.02
C GLU A 52 16.61 -4.74 -9.96
N LEU A 53 16.78 -3.97 -11.04
CA LEU A 53 16.25 -2.61 -11.11
C LEU A 53 14.72 -2.57 -10.92
N ALA A 54 13.99 -3.51 -11.52
CA ALA A 54 12.54 -3.60 -11.36
C ALA A 54 12.13 -3.92 -9.92
N GLY A 55 12.88 -4.82 -9.26
CA GLY A 55 12.66 -5.13 -7.86
C GLY A 55 12.86 -3.94 -6.93
N ASP A 56 13.93 -3.17 -7.15
CA ASP A 56 14.21 -1.98 -6.35
C ASP A 56 13.24 -0.83 -6.66
N ALA A 57 12.82 -0.72 -7.91
CA ALA A 57 11.79 0.24 -8.33
C ALA A 57 10.44 -0.06 -7.68
N PHE A 58 10.07 -1.35 -7.57
CA PHE A 58 8.90 -1.80 -6.84
C PHE A 58 9.00 -1.43 -5.35
N ASP A 59 10.11 -1.78 -4.70
CA ASP A 59 10.32 -1.49 -3.27
C ASP A 59 10.23 0.01 -2.98
N HIS A 60 10.81 0.83 -3.86
CA HIS A 60 10.73 2.29 -3.77
C HIS A 60 9.28 2.80 -3.89
N ALA A 61 8.54 2.33 -4.91
CA ALA A 61 7.15 2.71 -5.12
C ALA A 61 6.25 2.25 -3.97
N TRP A 62 6.48 1.03 -3.47
CA TRP A 62 5.75 0.48 -2.33
C TRP A 62 6.02 1.24 -1.04
N LYS A 63 7.28 1.61 -0.79
CA LYS A 63 7.63 2.43 0.37
C LYS A 63 6.85 3.76 0.36
N ILE A 64 6.82 4.46 -0.77
CA ILE A 64 6.06 5.71 -0.91
C ILE A 64 4.57 5.47 -0.61
N ALA A 65 3.98 4.39 -1.16
CA ALA A 65 2.58 4.06 -0.93
C ALA A 65 2.30 3.80 0.55
N MET A 66 3.18 3.07 1.24
CA MET A 66 3.03 2.77 2.67
C MET A 66 3.22 4.00 3.54
N ASP A 67 4.26 4.82 3.27
CA ASP A 67 4.49 6.06 4.00
C ASP A 67 3.24 6.97 3.91
N THR A 68 2.66 7.10 2.71
CA THR A 68 1.45 7.90 2.48
C THR A 68 0.22 7.33 3.21
N ARG A 69 0.02 6.01 3.19
CA ARG A 69 -1.13 5.34 3.83
C ARG A 69 -1.13 5.50 5.35
N PHE A 70 0.06 5.50 5.95
CA PHE A 70 0.22 5.57 7.40
C PHE A 70 0.65 6.94 7.92
N GLU A 71 0.70 7.97 7.07
CA GLU A 71 1.09 9.31 7.47
C GLU A 71 0.16 9.88 8.54
N GLY A 72 0.74 10.36 9.65
CA GLY A 72 0.02 10.98 10.78
C GLY A 72 -0.80 9.99 11.62
N THR A 73 -0.76 8.69 11.33
CA THR A 73 -1.59 7.72 12.08
C THR A 73 -1.02 7.37 13.44
N ASP A 74 0.27 7.48 13.64
CA ASP A 74 0.93 7.14 14.91
C ASP A 74 0.60 8.16 16.03
N GLU A 75 0.19 9.37 15.65
CA GLU A 75 -0.24 10.44 16.56
C GLU A 75 -1.69 10.28 17.03
N ILE A 76 -2.47 9.39 16.43
CA ILE A 76 -3.86 9.15 16.76
C ILE A 76 -3.94 8.13 17.90
N PRO A 77 -4.44 8.53 19.10
CA PRO A 77 -4.42 7.67 20.29
C PRO A 77 -5.29 6.42 20.16
N ASN A 78 -6.51 6.56 19.62
CA ASN A 78 -7.48 5.47 19.50
C ASN A 78 -7.22 4.64 18.25
N THR A 79 -7.12 3.33 18.40
CA THR A 79 -6.75 2.42 17.32
C THR A 79 -7.80 2.30 16.21
N VAL A 80 -9.10 2.40 16.54
CA VAL A 80 -10.16 2.41 15.52
C VAL A 80 -10.10 3.69 14.70
N ASP A 81 -9.85 4.84 15.35
CA ASP A 81 -9.67 6.11 14.63
C ASP A 81 -8.39 6.11 13.78
N ARG A 82 -7.34 5.41 14.24
CA ARG A 82 -6.13 5.15 13.45
C ARG A 82 -6.43 4.35 12.17
N LEU A 83 -7.21 3.25 12.28
CA LEU A 83 -7.65 2.48 11.12
C LEU A 83 -8.51 3.31 10.16
N LYS A 84 -9.43 4.14 10.68
CA LYS A 84 -10.24 5.06 9.86
C LYS A 84 -9.36 6.08 9.13
N GLN A 85 -8.32 6.61 9.78
CA GLN A 85 -7.39 7.54 9.15
C GLN A 85 -6.59 6.87 8.02
N ILE A 86 -6.19 5.59 8.17
CA ILE A 86 -5.55 4.82 7.10
C ILE A 86 -6.47 4.71 5.88
N VAL A 87 -7.76 4.44 6.11
CA VAL A 87 -8.77 4.39 5.02
C VAL A 87 -8.88 5.75 4.32
N ARG A 88 -8.93 6.85 5.07
CA ARG A 88 -8.94 8.22 4.53
C ARG A 88 -7.68 8.55 3.75
N ASN A 89 -6.51 8.24 4.29
CA ASN A 89 -5.24 8.47 3.61
C ASN A 89 -5.18 7.72 2.27
N PHE A 90 -5.69 6.48 2.22
CA PHE A 90 -5.76 5.72 0.98
C PHE A 90 -6.66 6.42 -0.07
N ARG A 91 -7.79 6.98 0.35
CA ARG A 91 -8.72 7.73 -0.51
C ARG A 91 -8.13 9.06 -0.98
N ASP A 92 -7.63 9.87 -0.04
CA ASP A 92 -7.36 11.29 -0.27
C ASP A 92 -5.99 11.56 -0.87
N ARG A 93 -5.00 10.67 -0.65
CA ARG A 93 -3.60 10.88 -1.03
C ARG A 93 -3.13 10.10 -2.26
N ARG A 94 -4.05 9.80 -3.15
CA ARG A 94 -3.74 9.08 -4.40
C ARG A 94 -2.76 9.82 -5.31
N SER A 95 -2.77 11.14 -5.26
CA SER A 95 -1.90 12.00 -6.09
C SER A 95 -0.42 11.95 -5.69
N GLY A 96 -0.09 11.46 -4.47
CA GLY A 96 1.28 11.28 -4.02
C GLY A 96 1.92 9.95 -4.40
N LEU A 97 1.15 9.04 -5.01
CA LEU A 97 1.67 7.74 -5.44
C LEU A 97 2.51 7.87 -6.72
N VAL A 98 3.42 6.91 -6.87
CA VAL A 98 4.16 6.76 -8.13
C VAL A 98 3.17 6.58 -9.28
N PRO A 99 3.32 7.32 -10.41
CA PRO A 99 2.43 7.19 -11.55
C PRO A 99 2.23 5.74 -11.99
N GLY A 100 0.99 5.38 -12.35
CA GLY A 100 0.61 4.01 -12.74
C GLY A 100 -0.44 3.38 -11.84
N GLY A 101 -0.64 3.91 -10.63
CA GLY A 101 -1.60 3.38 -9.65
C GLY A 101 -0.96 2.59 -8.52
N CYS A 102 -1.67 1.64 -7.92
CA CYS A 102 -1.12 0.85 -6.83
C CYS A 102 0.01 -0.07 -7.30
N PRO A 103 1.25 0.11 -6.81
CA PRO A 103 2.36 -0.74 -7.22
C PRO A 103 2.16 -2.20 -6.82
N LEU A 104 1.49 -2.46 -5.69
CA LEU A 104 1.21 -3.82 -5.25
C LEU A 104 0.25 -4.53 -6.21
N LEU A 105 -0.89 -3.90 -6.54
CA LEU A 105 -1.89 -4.48 -7.43
C LEU A 105 -1.32 -4.72 -8.82
N ASN A 106 -0.63 -3.71 -9.39
CA ASN A 106 -0.05 -3.82 -10.72
C ASN A 106 0.99 -4.94 -10.78
N THR A 107 1.91 -4.98 -9.82
CA THR A 107 2.97 -6.01 -9.79
C THR A 107 2.41 -7.40 -9.51
N ALA A 108 1.39 -7.53 -8.64
CA ALA A 108 0.76 -8.82 -8.36
C ALA A 108 0.16 -9.43 -9.63
N ILE A 109 -0.58 -8.63 -10.42
CA ILE A 109 -1.21 -9.09 -11.67
C ILE A 109 -0.15 -9.38 -12.75
N ASP A 110 0.80 -8.46 -12.96
CA ASP A 110 1.86 -8.59 -13.99
C ASP A 110 2.80 -9.78 -13.75
N SER A 111 2.98 -10.19 -12.50
CA SER A 111 3.92 -11.25 -12.11
C SER A 111 3.28 -12.60 -11.77
N ASP A 112 1.96 -12.75 -11.89
CA ASP A 112 1.23 -13.94 -11.40
C ASP A 112 1.72 -15.23 -12.06
N ASP A 113 1.83 -15.25 -13.39
CA ASP A 113 2.31 -16.39 -14.17
C ASP A 113 3.76 -16.24 -14.68
N GLY A 114 4.41 -15.10 -14.40
CA GLY A 114 5.68 -14.71 -15.00
C GLY A 114 6.83 -14.60 -13.99
N ASN A 115 7.12 -13.40 -13.55
CA ASN A 115 8.32 -13.07 -12.79
C ASN A 115 8.23 -13.49 -11.32
N ARG A 116 8.84 -14.66 -10.98
CA ARG A 116 8.83 -15.22 -9.61
C ARG A 116 9.41 -14.29 -8.55
N GLN A 117 10.42 -13.48 -8.88
CA GLN A 117 11.05 -12.56 -7.92
C GLN A 117 10.13 -11.38 -7.60
N LEU A 118 9.51 -10.77 -8.61
CA LEU A 118 8.54 -9.70 -8.43
C LEU A 118 7.30 -10.19 -7.69
N ARG A 119 6.82 -11.40 -8.01
CA ARG A 119 5.72 -12.04 -7.27
C ARG A 119 6.07 -12.25 -5.79
N ALA A 120 7.29 -12.69 -5.49
CA ALA A 120 7.73 -12.86 -4.09
C ALA A 120 7.77 -11.51 -3.37
N LYS A 121 8.26 -10.44 -4.01
CA LYS A 121 8.25 -9.09 -3.45
C LYS A 121 6.83 -8.56 -3.22
N ALA A 122 5.92 -8.72 -4.18
CA ALA A 122 4.51 -8.34 -4.04
C ALA A 122 3.84 -9.09 -2.88
N ARG A 123 4.09 -10.40 -2.74
CA ARG A 123 3.59 -11.21 -1.62
C ARG A 123 4.13 -10.70 -0.28
N GLN A 124 5.43 -10.41 -0.19
CA GLN A 124 6.03 -9.86 1.02
C GLN A 124 5.46 -8.48 1.37
N ALA A 125 5.27 -7.63 0.38
CA ALA A 125 4.65 -6.31 0.53
C ALA A 125 3.22 -6.41 1.07
N LEU A 126 2.40 -7.29 0.50
CA LEU A 126 1.04 -7.56 1.00
C LEU A 126 1.06 -8.06 2.44
N SER A 127 1.91 -9.06 2.73
CA SER A 127 2.03 -9.62 4.09
C SER A 127 2.43 -8.55 5.11
N SER A 128 3.37 -7.68 4.76
CA SER A 128 3.79 -6.56 5.62
C SER A 128 2.64 -5.56 5.89
N TRP A 129 1.86 -5.23 4.87
CA TRP A 129 0.71 -4.34 5.02
C TRP A 129 -0.38 -4.96 5.90
N LEU A 130 -0.77 -6.21 5.63
CA LEU A 130 -1.75 -6.93 6.45
C LEU A 130 -1.30 -7.02 7.90
N ASN A 131 -0.03 -7.38 8.14
CA ASN A 131 0.52 -7.45 9.49
C ASN A 131 0.46 -6.10 10.22
N ARG A 132 0.75 -4.98 9.54
CA ARG A 132 0.67 -3.65 10.15
C ARG A 132 -0.76 -3.28 10.55
N LEU A 133 -1.75 -3.58 9.71
CA LEU A 133 -3.18 -3.38 10.04
C LEU A 133 -3.61 -4.29 11.19
N GLN A 134 -3.20 -5.57 11.17
CA GLN A 134 -3.49 -6.54 12.20
C GLN A 134 -2.96 -6.10 13.57
N LEU A 135 -1.71 -5.63 13.64
CA LEU A 135 -1.09 -5.16 14.88
C LEU A 135 -1.85 -3.97 15.50
N ILE A 136 -2.37 -3.05 14.68
CA ILE A 136 -3.21 -1.93 15.16
C ILE A 136 -4.51 -2.48 15.77
N ALA A 137 -5.16 -3.43 15.11
CA ALA A 137 -6.38 -4.05 15.62
C ALA A 137 -6.14 -4.85 16.92
N GLU A 138 -5.02 -5.58 17.02
CA GLU A 138 -4.62 -6.30 18.22
C GLU A 138 -4.30 -5.36 19.38
N GLU A 139 -3.64 -4.24 19.11
CA GLU A 139 -3.42 -3.18 20.10
C GLU A 139 -4.76 -2.66 20.62
N GLY A 140 -5.72 -2.41 19.71
CA GLY A 140 -7.07 -1.96 20.08
C GLY A 140 -7.82 -2.98 20.95
N ARG A 141 -7.67 -4.27 20.68
CA ARG A 141 -8.25 -5.31 21.53
C ARG A 141 -7.66 -5.30 22.94
N ARG A 142 -6.35 -5.11 23.07
CA ARG A 142 -5.67 -5.03 24.38
C ARG A 142 -6.08 -3.78 25.19
N ARG A 143 -6.54 -2.73 24.50
CA ARG A 143 -6.99 -1.46 25.10
C ARG A 143 -8.52 -1.36 25.26
N ASP A 144 -9.25 -2.43 24.99
CA ASP A 144 -10.72 -2.43 24.96
C ASP A 144 -11.32 -1.36 24.02
N GLU A 145 -10.61 -1.00 22.95
CA GLU A 145 -11.05 -0.10 21.89
C GLU A 145 -11.69 -0.84 20.73
N VAL A 146 -11.27 -2.08 20.49
CA VAL A 146 -11.78 -3.02 19.46
C VAL A 146 -12.53 -4.15 20.17
N GLY A 147 -13.68 -4.56 19.61
CA GLY A 147 -14.49 -5.64 20.16
C GLY A 147 -13.71 -6.94 20.32
N SER A 148 -13.95 -7.66 21.42
CA SER A 148 -13.24 -8.90 21.75
C SER A 148 -13.49 -10.04 20.75
N ASP A 149 -14.61 -9.99 20.03
CA ASP A 149 -15.04 -10.91 18.98
C ASP A 149 -14.42 -10.60 17.59
N VAL A 150 -13.73 -9.48 17.45
CA VAL A 150 -13.09 -9.08 16.19
C VAL A 150 -11.82 -9.87 15.95
N ASP A 151 -11.80 -10.61 14.84
CA ASP A 151 -10.60 -11.28 14.33
C ASP A 151 -9.73 -10.25 13.60
N SER A 152 -8.57 -9.95 14.17
CA SER A 152 -7.67 -8.89 13.67
C SER A 152 -7.12 -9.19 12.26
N LEU A 153 -6.86 -10.44 11.92
CA LEU A 153 -6.37 -10.82 10.59
C LEU A 153 -7.48 -10.72 9.54
N LYS A 154 -8.69 -11.17 9.85
CA LYS A 154 -9.84 -11.01 8.95
C LYS A 154 -10.16 -9.53 8.73
N LEU A 155 -10.09 -8.71 9.78
CA LEU A 155 -10.28 -7.26 9.66
C LEU A 155 -9.22 -6.63 8.75
N ALA A 156 -7.93 -6.95 8.95
CA ALA A 156 -6.85 -6.47 8.10
C ALA A 156 -7.05 -6.85 6.63
N THR A 157 -7.42 -8.12 6.39
CA THR A 157 -7.71 -8.64 5.05
C THR A 157 -8.90 -7.91 4.40
N LEU A 158 -9.98 -7.71 5.16
CA LEU A 158 -11.16 -6.99 4.68
C LEU A 158 -10.81 -5.55 4.27
N ILE A 159 -10.09 -4.82 5.12
CA ILE A 159 -9.67 -3.45 4.82
C ILE A 159 -8.83 -3.42 3.53
N ALA A 160 -7.78 -4.23 3.44
CA ALA A 160 -6.87 -4.21 2.31
C ALA A 160 -7.58 -4.60 1.00
N SER A 161 -8.38 -5.68 0.98
CA SER A 161 -9.08 -6.14 -0.22
C SER A 161 -10.16 -5.16 -0.68
N THR A 162 -10.89 -4.54 0.25
CA THR A 162 -11.91 -3.52 -0.08
C THR A 162 -11.27 -2.28 -0.70
N LEU A 163 -10.17 -1.78 -0.13
CA LEU A 163 -9.46 -0.62 -0.65
C LEU A 163 -8.86 -0.87 -2.04
N GLU A 164 -8.16 -1.97 -2.23
CA GLU A 164 -7.53 -2.29 -3.53
C GLU A 164 -8.59 -2.62 -4.60
N GLY A 165 -9.62 -3.37 -4.25
CA GLY A 165 -10.71 -3.70 -5.18
C GLY A 165 -11.48 -2.45 -5.64
N SER A 166 -11.85 -1.58 -4.71
CA SER A 166 -12.54 -0.33 -5.03
C SER A 166 -11.67 0.65 -5.81
N PHE A 167 -10.36 0.68 -5.53
CA PHE A 167 -9.40 1.46 -6.30
C PHE A 167 -9.29 0.97 -7.74
N MET A 168 -9.24 -0.36 -7.96
CA MET A 168 -9.27 -0.96 -9.29
C MET A 168 -10.53 -0.56 -10.06
N VAL A 169 -11.72 -0.69 -9.43
CA VAL A 169 -13.00 -0.32 -10.05
C VAL A 169 -13.01 1.17 -10.41
N SER A 170 -12.58 2.04 -9.49
CA SER A 170 -12.49 3.49 -9.73
C SER A 170 -11.61 3.84 -10.94
N ARG A 171 -10.49 3.15 -11.11
CA ARG A 171 -9.60 3.36 -12.26
C ARG A 171 -10.24 2.91 -13.58
N LEU A 172 -10.89 1.75 -13.59
CA LEU A 172 -11.56 1.23 -14.78
C LEU A 172 -12.73 2.11 -15.21
N GLN A 173 -13.52 2.60 -14.24
CA GLN A 173 -14.65 3.49 -14.51
C GLN A 173 -14.25 4.96 -14.71
N ARG A 174 -12.98 5.33 -14.45
CA ARG A 174 -12.51 6.73 -14.44
C ARG A 174 -13.38 7.62 -13.54
N SER A 175 -13.82 7.07 -12.42
CA SER A 175 -14.66 7.70 -11.41
C SER A 175 -14.09 7.48 -10.01
N GLU A 176 -14.20 8.48 -9.15
CA GLU A 176 -13.81 8.36 -7.74
C GLU A 176 -14.89 7.73 -6.87
N GLU A 177 -16.11 7.65 -7.39
CA GLU A 177 -17.29 7.22 -6.64
C GLU A 177 -17.14 5.82 -6.02
N PRO A 178 -16.66 4.76 -6.72
CA PRO A 178 -16.52 3.43 -6.14
C PRO A 178 -15.58 3.40 -4.92
N LEU A 179 -14.44 4.13 -4.99
CA LEU A 179 -13.51 4.21 -3.87
C LEU A 179 -14.10 5.02 -2.71
N ASN A 180 -14.77 6.13 -2.99
CA ASN A 180 -15.42 6.95 -1.96
C ASN A 180 -16.50 6.16 -1.22
N LEU A 181 -17.34 5.41 -1.96
CA LEU A 181 -18.37 4.53 -1.39
C LEU A 181 -17.77 3.45 -0.49
N ALA A 182 -16.72 2.77 -0.95
CA ALA A 182 -16.05 1.71 -0.21
C ALA A 182 -15.37 2.26 1.08
N CYS A 183 -14.72 3.42 0.98
CA CYS A 183 -14.09 4.05 2.14
C CYS A 183 -15.13 4.49 3.17
N HIS A 184 -16.25 5.09 2.74
CA HIS A 184 -17.34 5.45 3.63
C HIS A 184 -17.90 4.21 4.36
N HIS A 185 -18.17 3.14 3.62
CA HIS A 185 -18.63 1.88 4.19
C HIS A 185 -17.62 1.29 5.20
N LEU A 186 -16.32 1.31 4.89
CA LEU A 186 -15.28 0.86 5.83
C LEU A 186 -15.26 1.72 7.10
N GLU A 187 -15.36 3.05 6.99
CA GLU A 187 -15.38 3.94 8.15
C GLU A 187 -16.61 3.65 9.03
N GLU A 188 -17.78 3.44 8.44
CA GLU A 188 -19.01 3.06 9.16
C GLU A 188 -18.88 1.67 9.82
N TYR A 189 -18.34 0.69 9.09
CA TYR A 189 -18.09 -0.66 9.62
C TYR A 189 -17.13 -0.63 10.82
N LEU A 190 -16.03 0.12 10.71
CA LEU A 190 -15.07 0.29 11.79
C LEU A 190 -15.72 0.92 13.03
N GLU A 191 -16.60 1.91 12.84
CA GLU A 191 -17.28 2.59 13.94
C GLU A 191 -18.36 1.71 14.60
N THR A 192 -19.17 1.01 13.81
CA THR A 192 -20.39 0.34 14.30
C THR A 192 -20.18 -1.12 14.68
N LYS A 193 -19.21 -1.81 14.05
CA LYS A 193 -18.97 -3.25 14.17
C LYS A 193 -17.62 -3.60 14.79
N VAL A 194 -16.61 -2.74 14.64
CA VAL A 194 -15.25 -3.02 15.14
C VAL A 194 -15.00 -2.32 16.47
N ARG A 195 -15.42 -1.06 16.63
CA ARG A 195 -15.25 -0.32 17.88
C ARG A 195 -15.95 -1.05 19.04
N ALA A 196 -15.22 -1.24 20.13
CA ALA A 196 -15.79 -1.83 21.35
C ALA A 196 -16.98 -0.98 21.85
N ARG A 197 -18.08 -1.64 22.15
CA ARG A 197 -19.24 -0.98 22.77
C ARG A 197 -18.88 -0.70 24.22
N LYS A 198 -18.99 0.54 24.67
CA LYS A 198 -18.91 0.86 26.10
C LYS A 198 -19.98 0.02 26.80
N SER A 199 -19.58 -0.86 27.72
CA SER A 199 -20.56 -1.52 28.59
C SER A 199 -21.36 -0.43 29.26
N LYS A 200 -22.69 -0.44 29.10
CA LYS A 200 -23.58 0.41 29.95
C LYS A 200 -23.28 -0.02 31.36
N GLY A 201 -22.60 0.86 32.10
CA GLY A 201 -22.28 0.65 33.52
C GLY A 201 -23.55 0.18 34.24
N GLY A 202 -23.47 -0.99 34.84
CA GLY A 202 -24.54 -1.50 35.67
C GLY A 202 -24.82 -0.47 36.76
N ALA A 203 -25.97 0.15 36.67
CA ALA A 203 -26.55 0.81 37.84
C ALA A 203 -26.70 -0.27 38.92
N ARG A 204 -25.73 -0.34 39.83
CA ARG A 204 -25.94 -1.05 41.09
C ARG A 204 -26.98 -0.26 41.88
N ASN A 205 -28.21 -0.71 41.83
CA ASN A 205 -29.19 -0.34 42.82
C ASN A 205 -28.67 -0.84 44.17
N SER A 206 -28.37 0.10 45.04
CA SER A 206 -28.24 -0.09 46.48
C SER A 206 -29.52 0.34 47.12
#